data_33684b12ed81d0c4c65ee7a84ffd7a77
#
_entry.id   33684b12ed81d0c4c65ee7a84ffd7a77
#
_cell.length_a   1.000
_cell.length_b   1.000
_cell.length_c   1.000
_cell.angle_alpha   90.00
_cell.angle_beta   90.00
_cell.angle_gamma   90.00
#
_symmetry.space_group_name_H-M   'P 1'
#
loop_
_entity.id
_entity.type
_entity.pdbx_description
1 polymer ?
#
loop_
_entity_poly.entity_id
_entity_poly.type
_entity_poly.pdbx_seq_one_letter_code
_entity_poly.pdbx_strand_id
1 'polypeptide(L)'
;MGIAQDDKANRWAHMVKMTAAFGAPVIIYVIFNVELDEPYTMFDLGAITHGICLGAHALGLGTCIEAHVARHPDLVRKHLNLPPSHKIAVGIALGYPDPGAPANAFRTDREPLEKFVRWVE
;
A
#
# COMPACT_ATOMS: atom_id res chain seq x y z
N MET A 1 -13.21 0.41 11.67
CA MET A 1 -13.10 1.85 11.88
C MET A 1 -14.45 2.56 12.14
N GLY A 2 -15.49 2.05 12.55
CA GLY A 2 -16.74 2.63 13.11
C GLY A 2 -17.29 3.97 12.56
N ILE A 3 -16.85 4.41 11.37
CA ILE A 3 -17.36 5.65 10.76
C ILE A 3 -18.65 5.30 10.02
N ALA A 4 -19.77 5.86 10.45
CA ALA A 4 -21.07 5.64 9.82
C ALA A 4 -21.07 6.11 8.35
N GLN A 5 -21.89 5.45 7.52
CA GLN A 5 -21.89 5.69 6.07
C GLN A 5 -22.40 7.11 5.71
N ASP A 6 -23.21 7.70 6.53
CA ASP A 6 -23.78 9.04 6.42
C ASP A 6 -22.93 10.15 7.08
N ASP A 7 -21.92 9.77 7.87
CA ASP A 7 -21.01 10.71 8.52
C ASP A 7 -19.96 11.24 7.52
N LYS A 8 -20.38 12.21 6.72
CA LYS A 8 -19.55 12.81 5.66
C LYS A 8 -18.31 13.51 6.21
N ALA A 9 -18.39 14.13 7.38
CA ALA A 9 -17.29 14.89 7.97
C ALA A 9 -16.14 13.96 8.41
N ASN A 10 -16.44 12.89 9.14
CA ASN A 10 -15.46 11.93 9.58
C ASN A 10 -14.91 11.10 8.42
N ARG A 11 -15.74 10.80 7.41
CA ARG A 11 -15.25 10.14 6.17
C ARG A 11 -14.27 11.02 5.41
N TRP A 12 -14.54 12.32 5.30
CA TRP A 12 -13.62 13.28 4.68
C TRP A 12 -12.31 13.38 5.45
N ALA A 13 -12.37 13.55 6.78
CA ALA A 13 -11.19 13.59 7.64
C ALA A 13 -10.35 12.32 7.52
N HIS A 14 -11.00 11.15 7.43
CA HIS A 14 -10.31 9.88 7.19
C HIS A 14 -9.63 9.84 5.82
N MET A 15 -10.31 10.33 4.77
CA MET A 15 -9.74 10.40 3.43
C MET A 15 -8.50 11.30 3.37
N VAL A 16 -8.53 12.44 4.07
CA VAL A 16 -7.36 13.33 4.18
C VAL A 16 -6.18 12.61 4.88
N LYS A 17 -6.45 11.87 5.95
CA LYS A 17 -5.42 11.07 6.63
C LYS A 17 -4.81 10.00 5.70
N MET A 18 -5.63 9.31 4.91
CA MET A 18 -5.15 8.34 3.92
C MET A 18 -4.28 9.00 2.85
N THR A 19 -4.70 10.16 2.34
CA THR A 19 -3.91 10.92 1.34
C THR A 19 -2.58 11.40 1.91
N ALA A 20 -2.52 11.69 3.21
CA ALA A 20 -1.30 12.03 3.94
C ALA A 20 -0.51 10.80 4.44
N ALA A 21 -0.78 9.61 3.87
CA ALA A 21 -0.15 8.34 4.25
C ALA A 21 -0.16 8.10 5.78
N PHE A 22 -1.27 8.48 6.45
CA PHE A 22 -1.46 8.40 7.91
C PHE A 22 -0.37 9.11 8.73
N GLY A 23 0.34 10.08 8.15
CA GLY A 23 1.43 10.80 8.80
C GLY A 23 2.77 10.04 8.79
N ALA A 24 2.90 8.99 7.98
CA ALA A 24 4.15 8.29 7.81
C ALA A 24 5.24 9.24 7.27
N PRO A 25 6.46 9.19 7.81
CA PRO A 25 7.54 10.09 7.41
C PRO A 25 8.09 9.78 6.01
N VAL A 26 7.84 8.59 5.48
CA VAL A 26 8.33 8.14 4.18
C VAL A 26 7.20 7.48 3.39
N ILE A 27 7.14 7.79 2.09
CA ILE A 27 6.33 7.06 1.12
C ILE A 27 7.26 6.50 0.05
N ILE A 28 7.22 5.18 -0.14
CA ILE A 28 7.91 4.49 -1.23
C ILE A 28 6.90 4.32 -2.36
N TYR A 29 7.16 4.90 -3.53
CA TYR A 29 6.34 4.66 -4.71
C TYR A 29 6.91 3.52 -5.53
N VAL A 30 6.10 2.52 -5.80
CA VAL A 30 6.42 1.41 -6.70
C VAL A 30 5.97 1.82 -8.09
N ILE A 31 6.92 1.91 -9.01
CA ILE A 31 6.71 2.43 -10.37
C ILE A 31 7.18 1.43 -11.41
N PHE A 32 6.64 1.49 -12.61
CA PHE A 32 7.04 0.63 -13.72
C PHE A 32 7.03 1.37 -15.07
N ASN A 33 7.80 0.86 -16.04
CA ASN A 33 7.75 1.34 -17.42
C ASN A 33 6.59 0.67 -18.17
N VAL A 34 5.77 1.47 -18.85
CA VAL A 34 4.59 1.01 -19.60
C VAL A 34 4.93 0.15 -20.83
N GLU A 35 6.19 0.13 -21.25
CA GLU A 35 6.67 -0.70 -22.36
C GLU A 35 6.90 -2.16 -21.97
N LEU A 36 6.89 -2.47 -20.65
CA LEU A 36 7.04 -3.81 -20.15
C LEU A 36 5.74 -4.63 -20.31
N ASP A 37 5.87 -5.95 -20.38
CA ASP A 37 4.73 -6.88 -20.38
C ASP A 37 3.94 -6.74 -19.06
N GLU A 38 2.69 -6.30 -19.16
CA GLU A 38 1.91 -5.90 -17.99
C GLU A 38 1.65 -7.06 -17.01
N PRO A 39 1.24 -8.28 -17.41
CA PRO A 39 0.99 -9.37 -16.49
C PRO A 39 2.21 -9.74 -15.63
N TYR A 40 3.37 -9.91 -16.25
CA TYR A 40 4.60 -10.24 -15.53
C TYR A 40 5.10 -9.08 -14.68
N THR A 41 4.99 -7.85 -15.21
CA THR A 41 5.33 -6.65 -14.44
C THR A 41 4.49 -6.53 -13.18
N MET A 42 3.18 -6.76 -13.24
CA MET A 42 2.31 -6.70 -12.05
C MET A 42 2.67 -7.78 -11.03
N PHE A 43 3.04 -8.97 -11.47
CA PHE A 43 3.53 -10.05 -10.62
C PHE A 43 4.81 -9.64 -9.88
N ASP A 44 5.81 -9.11 -10.61
CA ASP A 44 7.08 -8.66 -10.06
C ASP A 44 6.90 -7.49 -9.08
N LEU A 45 6.00 -6.53 -9.41
CA LEU A 45 5.68 -5.42 -8.52
C LEU A 45 5.03 -5.88 -7.22
N GLY A 46 4.18 -6.91 -7.27
CA GLY A 46 3.63 -7.54 -6.07
C GLY A 46 4.73 -8.19 -5.22
N ALA A 47 5.63 -8.92 -5.85
CA ALA A 47 6.73 -9.60 -5.17
C ALA A 47 7.69 -8.60 -4.49
N ILE A 48 8.13 -7.55 -5.19
CA ILE A 48 9.01 -6.53 -4.60
C ILE A 48 8.31 -5.73 -3.50
N THR A 49 7.03 -5.40 -3.68
CA THR A 49 6.22 -4.72 -2.65
C THR A 49 6.17 -5.53 -1.36
N HIS A 50 5.92 -6.84 -1.47
CA HIS A 50 5.92 -7.75 -0.33
C HIS A 50 7.31 -7.85 0.31
N GLY A 51 8.37 -7.97 -0.50
CA GLY A 51 9.76 -7.99 -0.03
C GLY A 51 10.15 -6.74 0.75
N ILE A 52 9.74 -5.55 0.28
CA ILE A 52 9.95 -4.29 0.99
C ILE A 52 9.24 -4.31 2.36
N CYS A 53 7.99 -4.77 2.42
CA CYS A 53 7.24 -4.85 3.67
C CYS A 53 7.88 -5.83 4.67
N LEU A 54 8.36 -6.98 4.22
CA LEU A 54 9.08 -7.96 5.05
C LEU A 54 10.39 -7.40 5.58
N GLY A 55 11.19 -6.75 4.71
CA GLY A 55 12.44 -6.11 5.11
C GLY A 55 12.22 -5.01 6.15
N ALA A 56 11.22 -4.17 5.94
CA ALA A 56 10.84 -3.13 6.89
C ALA A 56 10.43 -3.73 8.25
N HIS A 57 9.61 -4.78 8.24
CA HIS A 57 9.19 -5.48 9.46
C HIS A 57 10.39 -6.06 10.22
N ALA A 58 11.34 -6.66 9.53
CA ALA A 58 12.56 -7.21 10.15
C ALA A 58 13.42 -6.13 10.84
N LEU A 59 13.28 -4.87 10.41
CA LEU A 59 13.95 -3.70 10.99
C LEU A 59 13.08 -2.99 12.07
N GLY A 60 11.96 -3.57 12.47
CA GLY A 60 11.04 -2.98 13.47
C GLY A 60 10.19 -1.83 12.93
N LEU A 61 10.11 -1.66 11.61
CA LEU A 61 9.28 -0.66 10.94
C LEU A 61 7.90 -1.21 10.58
N GLY A 62 6.92 -0.33 10.56
CA GLY A 62 5.59 -0.60 10.04
C GLY A 62 5.44 -0.13 8.60
N THR A 63 4.64 -0.85 7.82
CA THR A 63 4.30 -0.48 6.45
C THR A 63 2.80 -0.57 6.21
N CYS A 64 2.30 0.31 5.34
CA CYS A 64 0.94 0.23 4.82
C CYS A 64 0.96 0.40 3.31
N ILE A 65 0.51 -0.64 2.58
CA ILE A 65 0.38 -0.57 1.12
C ILE A 65 -0.88 0.22 0.79
N GLU A 66 -0.74 1.31 0.06
CA GLU A 66 -1.81 2.26 -0.19
C GLU A 66 -1.94 2.64 -1.67
N ALA A 67 -3.10 2.34 -2.27
CA ALA A 67 -3.46 2.90 -3.56
C ALA A 67 -3.81 4.39 -3.47
N HIS A 68 -4.18 4.88 -2.29
CA HIS A 68 -4.71 6.24 -2.10
C HIS A 68 -3.66 7.32 -2.35
N VAL A 69 -2.42 7.10 -1.94
CA VAL A 69 -1.30 8.03 -2.18
C VAL A 69 -0.92 8.15 -3.67
N ALA A 70 -1.34 7.18 -4.50
CA ALA A 70 -1.18 7.20 -5.95
C ALA A 70 -2.42 7.74 -6.70
N ARG A 71 -3.46 8.22 -5.98
CA ARG A 71 -4.74 8.66 -6.59
C ARG A 71 -4.60 9.89 -7.49
N HIS A 72 -3.59 10.71 -7.26
CA HIS A 72 -3.28 11.88 -8.07
C HIS A 72 -1.92 11.69 -8.78
N PRO A 73 -1.82 10.76 -9.74
CA PRO A 73 -0.56 10.34 -10.33
C PRO A 73 0.19 11.50 -10.99
N ASP A 74 -0.51 12.48 -11.55
CA ASP A 74 0.11 13.63 -12.21
C ASP A 74 0.89 14.51 -11.22
N LEU A 75 0.37 14.71 -10.01
CA LEU A 75 1.05 15.45 -8.95
C LEU A 75 2.30 14.70 -8.49
N VAL A 76 2.19 13.39 -8.25
CA VAL A 76 3.33 12.55 -7.86
C VAL A 76 4.38 12.51 -8.97
N ARG A 77 3.97 12.33 -10.22
CA ARG A 77 4.88 12.33 -11.38
C ARG A 77 5.64 13.64 -11.50
N LYS A 78 4.94 14.76 -11.35
CA LYS A 78 5.55 16.11 -11.38
C LYS A 78 6.55 16.28 -10.25
N HIS A 79 6.21 15.85 -9.05
CA HIS A 79 7.07 15.98 -7.86
C HIS A 79 8.33 15.11 -7.96
N LEU A 80 8.19 13.88 -8.47
CA LEU A 80 9.28 12.92 -8.62
C LEU A 80 10.02 13.04 -9.97
N ASN A 81 9.64 13.98 -10.84
CA ASN A 81 10.17 14.13 -12.19
C ASN A 81 10.13 12.82 -13.02
N LEU A 82 9.04 12.07 -12.91
CA LEU A 82 8.90 10.80 -13.63
C LEU A 82 8.61 11.03 -15.12
N PRO A 83 9.29 10.29 -16.01
CA PRO A 83 9.02 10.37 -17.44
C PRO A 83 7.62 9.83 -17.78
N PRO A 84 7.06 10.21 -18.95
CA PRO A 84 5.73 9.76 -19.39
C PRO A 84 5.58 8.24 -19.50
N SER A 85 6.67 7.54 -19.80
CA SER A 85 6.72 6.07 -19.91
C SER A 85 6.58 5.34 -18.57
N HIS A 86 6.59 6.04 -17.43
CA HIS A 86 6.46 5.40 -16.12
C HIS A 86 5.07 5.61 -15.53
N LYS A 87 4.51 4.56 -14.96
CA LYS A 87 3.28 4.57 -14.16
C LYS A 87 3.56 4.23 -12.71
N ILE A 88 2.73 4.76 -11.81
CA ILE A 88 2.76 4.45 -10.40
C ILE A 88 1.78 3.31 -10.17
N ALA A 89 2.27 2.18 -9.67
CA ALA A 89 1.45 1.03 -9.32
C ALA A 89 0.78 1.23 -7.95
N VAL A 90 1.57 1.53 -6.93
CA VAL A 90 1.12 1.67 -5.55
C VAL A 90 2.11 2.50 -4.75
N GLY A 91 1.68 3.04 -3.61
CA GLY A 91 2.57 3.61 -2.60
C GLY A 91 2.65 2.71 -1.37
N ILE A 92 3.73 2.81 -0.63
CA ILE A 92 3.94 2.14 0.65
C ILE A 92 4.29 3.22 1.67
N ALA A 93 3.40 3.46 2.61
CA ALA A 93 3.69 4.30 3.77
C ALA A 93 4.64 3.53 4.69
N LEU A 94 5.70 4.17 5.16
CA LEU A 94 6.74 3.55 5.98
C LEU A 94 7.05 4.44 7.19
N GLY A 95 7.09 3.85 8.37
CA GLY A 95 7.40 4.54 9.62
C GLY A 95 7.39 3.61 10.82
N TYR A 96 7.56 4.16 12.01
CA TYR A 96 7.38 3.39 13.23
C TYR A 96 5.89 3.21 13.50
N PRO A 97 5.42 1.96 13.77
CA PRO A 97 4.01 1.71 14.02
C PRO A 97 3.58 2.31 15.37
N ASP A 98 2.40 2.93 15.41
CA ASP A 98 1.77 3.34 16.66
C ASP A 98 1.02 2.15 17.27
N PRO A 99 1.52 1.55 18.37
CA PRO A 99 0.85 0.41 19.00
C PRO A 99 -0.50 0.77 19.64
N GLY A 100 -0.74 2.05 19.91
CA GLY A 100 -1.99 2.55 20.47
C GLY A 100 -3.07 2.81 19.44
N ALA A 101 -2.74 2.79 18.15
CA ALA A 101 -3.73 3.04 17.11
C ALA A 101 -4.74 1.87 16.98
N PRO A 102 -6.06 2.12 17.04
CA PRO A 102 -7.08 1.06 16.97
C PRO A 102 -6.98 0.19 15.72
N ALA A 103 -6.51 0.76 14.60
CA ALA A 103 -6.29 0.04 13.35
C ALA A 103 -5.22 -1.07 13.49
N ASN A 104 -4.25 -0.90 14.39
CA ASN A 104 -3.18 -1.87 14.61
C ASN A 104 -3.60 -3.02 15.56
N ALA A 105 -4.73 -2.89 16.26
CA ALA A 105 -5.28 -3.95 17.09
C ALA A 105 -6.05 -5.01 16.29
N PHE A 106 -6.47 -4.67 15.06
CA PHE A 106 -7.21 -5.61 14.21
C PHE A 106 -6.27 -6.67 13.62
N ARG A 107 -6.71 -7.93 13.69
CA ARG A 107 -6.03 -9.08 13.07
C ARG A 107 -7.02 -9.78 12.14
N THR A 108 -6.54 -10.14 10.96
CA THR A 108 -7.32 -10.93 9.99
C THR A 108 -6.98 -12.40 10.13
N ASP A 109 -8.00 -13.24 10.03
CA ASP A 109 -7.81 -14.69 9.93
C ASP A 109 -7.23 -15.08 8.57
N ARG A 110 -6.72 -16.29 8.48
CA ARG A 110 -6.26 -16.91 7.23
C ARG A 110 -7.08 -18.15 6.96
N GLU A 111 -7.44 -18.33 5.71
CA GLU A 111 -8.11 -19.56 5.28
C GLU A 111 -7.16 -20.76 5.45
N PRO A 112 -7.68 -21.95 5.85
CA PRO A 112 -6.92 -23.19 5.87
C PRO A 112 -6.34 -23.51 4.48
N LEU A 113 -5.13 -24.06 4.44
CA LEU A 113 -4.43 -24.39 3.17
C LEU A 113 -5.26 -25.29 2.26
N GLU A 114 -6.01 -26.22 2.84
CA GLU A 114 -6.83 -27.20 2.15
C GLU A 114 -7.94 -26.57 1.28
N LYS A 115 -8.29 -25.29 1.54
CA LYS A 115 -9.29 -24.57 0.75
C LYS A 115 -8.77 -24.08 -0.59
N PHE A 116 -7.45 -23.90 -0.73
CA PHE A 116 -6.86 -23.30 -1.94
C PHE A 116 -5.60 -24.01 -2.43
N VAL A 117 -5.10 -25.03 -1.72
CA VAL A 117 -3.98 -25.86 -2.16
C VAL A 117 -4.50 -27.28 -2.45
N ARG A 118 -4.18 -27.77 -3.64
CA ARG A 118 -4.39 -29.18 -4.02
C ARG A 118 -3.04 -29.82 -4.22
N TRP A 119 -2.76 -30.86 -3.44
CA TRP A 119 -1.59 -31.69 -3.62
C TRP A 119 -1.86 -32.74 -4.70
N VAL A 120 -0.94 -32.93 -5.62
CA VAL A 120 -0.99 -33.93 -6.68
C VAL A 120 0.23 -34.83 -6.50
N GLU A 121 -0.03 -36.13 -6.28
CA GLU A 121 0.98 -37.18 -6.20
C GLU A 121 1.29 -37.77 -7.58
#